data_1038210328de7586f706246e4344b446
#
_entry.id   1038210328de7586f706246e4344b446
#
_cell.length_a   1.000
_cell.length_b   1.000
_cell.length_c   1.000
_cell.angle_alpha   90.00
_cell.angle_beta   90.00
_cell.angle_gamma   90.00
#
_symmetry.space_group_name_H-M   'P 1'
#
loop_
_entity.id
_entity.type
_entity.pdbx_description
1 polymer ?
#
loop_
_entity_poly.entity_id
_entity_poly.type
_entity_poly.pdbx_seq_one_letter_code
_entity_poly.pdbx_strand_id
1 'polypeptide(L)'
;MENKLSHINEQGHARMVNVTEKAQTVRTAIAKGKIYMAPETLDLIQSGGMPKGDVLAVAQVGGIMAAKKTGDLIPMCHPINLTGVDINFEIDTEKSRIIITSTVSCKGETGVEMEALTAVSAAALTIYDMCKAVQKDMHIEGIKLLKKTGGKSGDYIAKD
;
A
#
# COMPACT_ATOMS: atom_id res chain seq x y z
N MET A 1 -22.53 1.85 24.40
CA MET A 1 -21.97 2.93 23.57
C MET A 1 -22.56 2.82 22.18
N GLU A 2 -23.31 3.82 21.78
CA GLU A 2 -23.80 3.89 20.41
C GLU A 2 -22.60 3.97 19.46
N ASN A 3 -22.45 2.97 18.59
CA ASN A 3 -21.52 3.02 17.47
C ASN A 3 -22.00 4.08 16.47
N LYS A 4 -21.70 5.35 16.75
CA LYS A 4 -22.00 6.43 15.80
C LYS A 4 -21.15 6.27 14.57
N LEU A 5 -21.81 6.06 13.43
CA LEU A 5 -21.14 5.98 12.11
C LEU A 5 -20.47 7.35 11.82
N SER A 6 -19.15 7.42 11.93
CA SER A 6 -18.40 8.68 11.85
C SER A 6 -18.33 9.27 10.43
N HIS A 7 -18.43 8.41 9.41
CA HIS A 7 -18.31 8.79 8.00
C HIS A 7 -19.65 8.93 7.28
N ILE A 8 -20.72 9.11 8.05
CA ILE A 8 -22.08 9.34 7.54
C ILE A 8 -22.62 10.61 8.19
N ASN A 9 -23.25 11.48 7.40
CA ASN A 9 -23.90 12.68 7.89
C ASN A 9 -25.32 12.38 8.39
N GLU A 10 -26.04 13.39 8.88
CA GLU A 10 -27.39 13.25 9.42
C GLU A 10 -28.43 12.79 8.40
N GLN A 11 -28.13 12.95 7.11
CA GLN A 11 -28.98 12.50 6.00
C GLN A 11 -28.65 11.08 5.52
N GLY A 12 -27.69 10.39 6.18
CA GLY A 12 -27.27 9.04 5.79
C GLY A 12 -26.28 9.01 4.64
N HIS A 13 -25.73 10.14 4.22
CA HIS A 13 -24.77 10.22 3.13
C HIS A 13 -23.33 10.16 3.64
N ALA A 14 -22.47 9.58 2.82
CA ALA A 14 -21.04 9.51 3.11
C ALA A 14 -20.41 10.90 3.24
N ARG A 15 -19.50 11.05 4.20
CA ARG A 15 -18.70 12.26 4.39
C ARG A 15 -17.26 11.94 4.79
N MET A 16 -16.36 12.81 4.42
CA MET A 16 -15.00 12.85 4.97
C MET A 16 -15.03 13.49 6.37
N VAL A 17 -14.45 12.83 7.36
CA VAL A 17 -14.49 13.29 8.75
C VAL A 17 -13.69 14.58 8.93
N ASN A 18 -14.21 15.52 9.69
CA ASN A 18 -13.45 16.72 10.08
C ASN A 18 -12.42 16.35 11.17
N VAL A 19 -11.17 16.66 10.91
CA VAL A 19 -10.03 16.36 11.80
C VAL A 19 -9.34 17.64 12.33
N THR A 20 -9.97 18.80 12.20
CA THR A 20 -9.41 20.11 12.59
C THR A 20 -8.93 20.13 14.04
N GLU A 21 -9.67 19.50 14.94
CA GLU A 21 -9.35 19.47 16.38
C GLU A 21 -8.36 18.38 16.78
N LYS A 22 -7.93 17.53 15.83
CA LYS A 22 -6.97 16.49 16.13
C LYS A 22 -5.54 17.04 16.14
N ALA A 23 -4.76 16.63 17.14
CA ALA A 23 -3.35 16.99 17.22
C ALA A 23 -2.55 16.34 16.09
N GLN A 24 -1.57 17.05 15.56
CA GLN A 24 -0.59 16.51 14.64
C GLN A 24 0.40 15.63 15.38
N THR A 25 0.45 14.35 15.04
CA THR A 25 1.40 13.39 15.59
C THR A 25 2.19 12.69 14.50
N VAL A 26 3.37 12.18 14.83
CA VAL A 26 4.12 11.31 13.94
C VAL A 26 3.37 9.97 13.81
N ARG A 27 3.12 9.56 12.58
CA ARG A 27 2.37 8.35 12.26
C ARG A 27 3.14 7.52 11.27
N THR A 28 3.15 6.21 11.48
CA THR A 28 3.78 5.25 10.57
C THR A 28 2.83 4.10 10.35
N ALA A 29 2.78 3.60 9.12
CA ALA A 29 2.07 2.39 8.76
C ALA A 29 2.95 1.49 7.89
N ILE A 30 2.85 0.19 8.13
CA ILE A 30 3.54 -0.85 7.35
C ILE A 30 2.48 -1.79 6.79
N ALA A 31 2.48 -1.96 5.48
CA ALA A 31 1.62 -2.89 4.77
C ALA A 31 2.46 -3.90 3.97
N LYS A 32 1.86 -5.03 3.66
CA LYS A 32 2.49 -6.12 2.93
C LYS A 32 1.51 -6.70 1.92
N GLY A 33 2.04 -7.20 0.82
CA GLY A 33 1.32 -7.96 -0.18
C GLY A 33 2.25 -8.91 -0.91
N LYS A 34 1.69 -9.78 -1.73
CA LYS A 34 2.45 -10.79 -2.48
C LYS A 34 1.89 -10.88 -3.89
N ILE A 35 2.78 -11.10 -4.84
CA ILE A 35 2.41 -11.48 -6.20
C ILE A 35 3.09 -12.80 -6.55
N TYR A 36 2.31 -13.76 -6.99
CA TYR A 36 2.76 -15.10 -7.38
C TYR A 36 2.87 -15.20 -8.89
N MET A 37 3.88 -15.91 -9.35
CA MET A 37 4.16 -16.09 -10.76
C MET A 37 4.86 -17.42 -11.01
N ALA A 38 4.96 -17.80 -12.28
CA ALA A 38 5.77 -18.96 -12.66
C ALA A 38 7.26 -18.71 -12.41
N PRO A 39 8.05 -19.76 -12.10
CA PRO A 39 9.48 -19.62 -11.88
C PRO A 39 10.22 -18.93 -13.05
N GLU A 40 9.82 -19.22 -14.28
CA GLU A 40 10.40 -18.64 -15.50
C GLU A 40 10.15 -17.12 -15.57
N THR A 41 8.99 -16.66 -15.13
CA THR A 41 8.68 -15.22 -15.05
C THR A 41 9.52 -14.55 -13.98
N LEU A 42 9.69 -15.18 -12.82
CA LEU A 42 10.53 -14.68 -11.74
C LEU A 42 12.00 -14.58 -12.18
N ASP A 43 12.50 -15.57 -12.89
CA ASP A 43 13.87 -15.58 -13.44
C ASP A 43 14.09 -14.42 -14.42
N LEU A 44 13.11 -14.10 -15.27
CA LEU A 44 13.18 -12.95 -16.16
C LEU A 44 13.25 -11.63 -15.39
N ILE A 45 12.52 -11.51 -14.30
CA ILE A 45 12.60 -10.31 -13.45
C ILE A 45 14.00 -10.18 -12.85
N GLN A 46 14.54 -11.27 -12.29
CA GLN A 46 15.86 -11.27 -11.64
C GLN A 46 17.01 -11.02 -12.62
N SER A 47 16.92 -11.57 -13.83
CA SER A 47 17.96 -11.43 -14.86
C SER A 47 17.90 -10.09 -15.62
N GLY A 48 16.85 -9.30 -15.43
CA GLY A 48 16.63 -8.09 -16.21
C GLY A 48 16.15 -8.34 -17.64
N GLY A 49 15.67 -9.55 -17.93
CA GLY A 49 15.21 -9.96 -19.27
C GLY A 49 13.78 -9.60 -19.61
N MET A 50 13.07 -8.88 -18.76
CA MET A 50 11.68 -8.52 -19.01
C MET A 50 11.58 -7.47 -20.11
N PRO A 51 10.68 -7.65 -21.12
CA PRO A 51 10.59 -6.74 -22.27
C PRO A 51 10.35 -5.27 -21.94
N LYS A 52 9.61 -4.99 -20.85
CA LYS A 52 9.31 -3.61 -20.40
C LYS A 52 10.41 -2.98 -19.53
N GLY A 53 11.50 -3.69 -19.24
CA GLY A 53 12.64 -3.17 -18.49
C GLY A 53 12.69 -3.61 -17.03
N ASP A 54 13.23 -2.75 -16.17
CA ASP A 54 13.44 -3.04 -14.73
C ASP A 54 12.12 -3.00 -13.95
N VAL A 55 11.58 -4.19 -13.70
CA VAL A 55 10.25 -4.36 -13.09
C VAL A 55 10.20 -3.79 -11.67
N LEU A 56 11.17 -4.12 -10.83
CA LEU A 56 11.13 -3.71 -9.42
C LEU A 56 11.40 -2.21 -9.24
N ALA A 57 12.27 -1.63 -10.05
CA ALA A 57 12.51 -0.19 -10.01
C ALA A 57 11.25 0.60 -10.41
N VAL A 58 10.56 0.18 -11.46
CA VAL A 58 9.31 0.82 -11.90
C VAL A 58 8.21 0.61 -10.87
N ALA A 59 8.08 -0.58 -10.30
CA ALA A 59 7.10 -0.88 -9.26
C ALA A 59 7.33 -0.07 -7.98
N GLN A 60 8.58 0.17 -7.60
CA GLN A 60 8.93 1.01 -6.46
C GLN A 60 8.44 2.45 -6.66
N VAL A 61 8.73 3.04 -7.80
CA VAL A 61 8.27 4.40 -8.13
C VAL A 61 6.75 4.44 -8.22
N GLY A 62 6.13 3.44 -8.85
CA GLY A 62 4.67 3.33 -8.96
C GLY A 62 3.98 3.28 -7.61
N GLY A 63 4.53 2.52 -6.68
CA GLY A 63 4.02 2.44 -5.31
C GLY A 63 4.17 3.75 -4.53
N ILE A 64 5.32 4.41 -4.65
CA ILE A 64 5.55 5.72 -4.04
C ILE A 64 4.55 6.77 -4.58
N MET A 65 4.37 6.81 -5.88
CA MET A 65 3.42 7.74 -6.51
C MET A 65 1.98 7.46 -6.08
N ALA A 66 1.61 6.19 -5.95
CA ALA A 66 0.28 5.80 -5.49
C ALA A 66 0.02 6.21 -4.03
N ALA A 67 1.01 6.04 -3.16
CA ALA A 67 0.92 6.53 -1.78
C ALA A 67 0.60 8.03 -1.74
N LYS A 68 1.27 8.83 -2.57
CA LYS A 68 1.05 10.28 -2.69
C LYS A 68 -0.32 10.63 -3.28
N LYS A 69 -0.97 9.73 -3.98
CA LYS A 69 -2.25 9.92 -4.67
C LYS A 69 -3.43 9.22 -3.99
N THR A 70 -3.21 8.65 -2.83
CA THR A 70 -4.25 7.87 -2.12
C THR A 70 -5.52 8.69 -1.88
N GLY A 71 -5.40 9.95 -1.49
CA GLY A 71 -6.55 10.84 -1.30
C GLY A 71 -7.37 11.09 -2.57
N ASP A 72 -6.77 10.97 -3.74
CA ASP A 72 -7.47 11.10 -5.04
C ASP A 72 -8.18 9.79 -5.44
N LEU A 73 -7.74 8.64 -4.89
CA LEU A 73 -8.25 7.31 -5.24
C LEU A 73 -9.34 6.84 -4.27
N ILE A 74 -9.18 7.11 -3.00
CA ILE A 74 -10.07 6.61 -1.92
C ILE A 74 -10.95 7.76 -1.45
N PRO A 75 -12.26 7.69 -1.70
CA PRO A 75 -13.15 8.86 -1.57
C PRO A 75 -13.14 9.56 -0.22
N MET A 76 -13.05 8.81 0.87
CA MET A 76 -13.14 9.37 2.23
C MET A 76 -11.77 9.62 2.88
N CYS A 77 -10.67 9.36 2.17
CA CYS A 77 -9.34 9.65 2.68
C CYS A 77 -9.04 11.15 2.61
N HIS A 78 -8.43 11.66 3.67
CA HIS A 78 -7.89 13.01 3.68
C HIS A 78 -6.61 13.08 2.83
N PRO A 79 -6.36 14.18 2.11
CA PRO A 79 -5.06 14.42 1.52
C PRO A 79 -4.02 14.61 2.62
N ILE A 80 -2.94 13.85 2.57
CA ILE A 80 -1.91 13.84 3.62
C ILE A 80 -0.56 14.18 2.99
N ASN A 81 0.17 15.09 3.65
CA ASN A 81 1.57 15.34 3.32
C ASN A 81 2.44 14.24 3.92
N LEU A 82 2.92 13.33 3.08
CA LEU A 82 3.78 12.24 3.49
C LEU A 82 5.20 12.75 3.74
N THR A 83 5.82 12.28 4.82
CA THR A 83 7.22 12.59 5.16
C THR A 83 8.18 11.50 4.72
N GLY A 84 7.69 10.29 4.46
CA GLY A 84 8.49 9.19 3.96
C GLY A 84 7.62 8.09 3.36
N VAL A 85 8.11 7.51 2.28
CA VAL A 85 7.57 6.31 1.65
C VAL A 85 8.73 5.41 1.26
N ASP A 86 8.78 4.22 1.80
CA ASP A 86 9.76 3.21 1.43
C ASP A 86 9.06 1.93 1.00
N ILE A 87 9.53 1.32 -0.08
CA ILE A 87 8.98 0.07 -0.61
C ILE A 87 10.13 -0.90 -0.82
N ASN A 88 10.02 -2.06 -0.19
CA ASN A 88 10.98 -3.14 -0.29
C ASN A 88 10.36 -4.35 -0.96
N PHE A 89 11.18 -5.04 -1.74
CA PHE A 89 10.84 -6.28 -2.41
C PHE A 89 11.74 -7.41 -1.90
N GLU A 90 11.12 -8.54 -1.61
CA GLU A 90 11.81 -9.79 -1.31
C GLU A 90 11.41 -10.83 -2.35
N ILE A 91 12.40 -11.41 -3.03
CA ILE A 91 12.18 -12.46 -4.01
C ILE A 91 12.25 -13.80 -3.30
N ASP A 92 11.11 -14.49 -3.25
CA ASP A 92 10.96 -15.82 -2.67
C ASP A 92 10.91 -16.84 -3.82
N THR A 93 12.07 -17.40 -4.15
CA THR A 93 12.20 -18.35 -5.24
C THR A 93 11.58 -19.71 -4.92
N GLU A 94 11.54 -20.08 -3.65
CA GLU A 94 10.93 -21.34 -3.21
C GLU A 94 9.43 -21.38 -3.50
N LYS A 95 8.74 -20.29 -3.22
CA LYS A 95 7.29 -20.15 -3.43
C LYS A 95 6.93 -19.42 -4.72
N SER A 96 7.93 -19.07 -5.51
CA SER A 96 7.78 -18.35 -6.78
C SER A 96 6.90 -17.11 -6.68
N ARG A 97 7.32 -16.18 -5.83
CA ARG A 97 6.59 -14.95 -5.54
C ARG A 97 7.53 -13.79 -5.21
N ILE A 98 6.99 -12.60 -5.31
CA ILE A 98 7.61 -11.38 -4.77
C ILE A 98 6.77 -10.89 -3.60
N ILE A 99 7.43 -10.66 -2.48
CA ILE A 99 6.83 -10.07 -1.28
C ILE A 99 7.12 -8.57 -1.32
N ILE A 100 6.07 -7.78 -1.17
CA ILE A 100 6.15 -6.31 -1.22
C ILE A 100 5.83 -5.78 0.15
N THR A 101 6.67 -4.93 0.70
CA THR A 101 6.44 -4.26 1.98
C THR A 101 6.58 -2.76 1.80
N SER A 102 5.58 -2.00 2.21
CA SER A 102 5.61 -0.54 2.24
C SER A 102 5.70 -0.03 3.66
N THR A 103 6.49 1.01 3.87
CA THR A 103 6.55 1.78 5.11
C THR A 103 6.28 3.23 4.79
N VAL A 104 5.20 3.78 5.33
CA VAL A 104 4.78 5.15 5.06
C VAL A 104 4.71 5.93 6.35
N SER A 105 5.19 7.15 6.34
CA SER A 105 5.20 8.04 7.50
C SER A 105 4.65 9.41 7.17
N CYS A 106 4.03 10.04 8.15
CA CYS A 106 3.62 11.44 8.11
C CYS A 106 3.66 12.07 9.49
N LYS A 107 3.53 13.37 9.54
CA LYS A 107 3.16 14.12 10.74
C LYS A 107 1.82 14.80 10.44
N GLY A 108 0.74 14.32 11.05
CA GLY A 108 -0.60 14.78 10.70
C GLY A 108 -1.69 14.36 11.65
N GLU A 109 -2.91 14.71 11.31
CA GLU A 109 -4.12 14.52 12.12
C GLU A 109 -4.76 13.14 11.93
N THR A 110 -4.38 12.42 10.88
CA THR A 110 -4.92 11.09 10.56
C THR A 110 -3.79 10.11 10.21
N GLY A 111 -4.09 8.83 10.29
CA GLY A 111 -3.14 7.76 9.99
C GLY A 111 -2.85 7.60 8.50
N VAL A 112 -1.82 6.84 8.19
CA VAL A 112 -1.32 6.57 6.82
C VAL A 112 -1.49 5.12 6.40
N GLU A 113 -2.44 4.41 7.00
CA GLU A 113 -2.73 3.01 6.69
C GLU A 113 -3.13 2.84 5.22
N MET A 114 -4.00 3.72 4.73
CA MET A 114 -4.48 3.64 3.34
C MET A 114 -3.36 3.93 2.33
N GLU A 115 -2.48 4.86 2.66
CA GLU A 115 -1.31 5.18 1.85
C GLU A 115 -0.36 3.98 1.75
N ALA A 116 -0.13 3.28 2.86
CA ALA A 116 0.70 2.07 2.86
C ALA A 116 0.05 0.91 2.08
N LEU A 117 -1.24 0.68 2.25
CA LEU A 117 -1.99 -0.34 1.51
C LEU A 117 -2.07 -0.03 0.02
N THR A 118 -2.30 1.23 -0.35
CA THR A 118 -2.35 1.68 -1.75
C THR A 118 -0.97 1.53 -2.41
N ALA A 119 0.10 1.86 -1.70
CA ALA A 119 1.47 1.69 -2.18
C ALA A 119 1.78 0.23 -2.55
N VAL A 120 1.49 -0.71 -1.67
CA VAL A 120 1.67 -2.15 -1.93
C VAL A 120 0.82 -2.62 -3.10
N SER A 121 -0.44 -2.20 -3.14
CA SER A 121 -1.37 -2.59 -4.20
C SER A 121 -0.91 -2.10 -5.57
N ALA A 122 -0.50 -0.84 -5.67
CA ALA A 122 0.00 -0.26 -6.92
C ALA A 122 1.35 -0.85 -7.35
N ALA A 123 2.24 -1.16 -6.40
CA ALA A 123 3.49 -1.85 -6.71
C ALA A 123 3.22 -3.25 -7.28
N ALA A 124 2.29 -4.01 -6.69
CA ALA A 124 1.90 -5.31 -7.19
C ALA A 124 1.26 -5.23 -8.60
N LEU A 125 0.36 -4.27 -8.82
CA LEU A 125 -0.25 -4.04 -10.13
C LEU A 125 0.78 -3.61 -11.17
N THR A 126 1.79 -2.84 -10.78
CA THR A 126 2.88 -2.44 -11.68
C THR A 126 3.72 -3.66 -12.09
N ILE A 127 4.04 -4.55 -11.15
CA ILE A 127 4.72 -5.81 -11.48
C ILE A 127 3.86 -6.62 -12.46
N TYR A 128 2.56 -6.74 -12.22
CA TYR A 128 1.65 -7.43 -13.12
C TYR A 128 1.67 -6.80 -14.52
N ASP A 129 1.52 -5.49 -14.63
CA ASP A 129 1.54 -4.80 -15.93
C ASP A 129 2.85 -4.99 -16.67
N MET A 130 3.97 -4.91 -15.97
CA MET A 130 5.30 -5.08 -16.56
C MET A 130 5.55 -6.50 -17.07
N CYS A 131 4.89 -7.50 -16.50
CA CYS A 131 5.12 -8.92 -16.78
C CYS A 131 4.00 -9.60 -17.58
N LYS A 132 2.84 -8.97 -17.75
CA LYS A 132 1.65 -9.59 -18.36
C LYS A 132 1.85 -10.07 -19.81
N ALA A 133 2.81 -9.52 -20.53
CA ALA A 133 3.15 -10.00 -21.88
C ALA A 133 3.74 -11.41 -21.86
N VAL A 134 4.39 -11.81 -20.75
CA VAL A 134 5.01 -13.12 -20.56
C VAL A 134 4.06 -14.09 -19.85
N GLN A 135 3.32 -13.62 -18.87
CA GLN A 135 2.39 -14.44 -18.08
C GLN A 135 1.17 -13.62 -17.65
N LYS A 136 -0.04 -14.11 -17.88
CA LYS A 136 -1.27 -13.40 -17.54
C LYS A 136 -1.96 -13.90 -16.28
N ASP A 137 -1.69 -15.12 -15.85
CA ASP A 137 -2.33 -15.76 -14.70
C ASP A 137 -1.59 -15.55 -13.37
N MET A 138 -0.69 -14.57 -13.31
CA MET A 138 -0.15 -14.10 -12.04
C MET A 138 -1.29 -13.62 -11.14
N HIS A 139 -1.15 -13.84 -9.84
CA HIS A 139 -2.17 -13.38 -8.90
C HIS A 139 -1.56 -12.64 -7.71
N ILE A 140 -2.31 -11.66 -7.23
CA ILE A 140 -1.96 -10.82 -6.09
C ILE A 140 -2.81 -11.28 -4.91
N GLU A 141 -2.18 -11.49 -3.76
CA GLU A 141 -2.89 -11.87 -2.54
C GLU A 141 -2.23 -11.32 -1.27
N GLY A 142 -2.93 -11.46 -0.16
CA GLY A 142 -2.37 -11.18 1.16
C GLY A 142 -2.04 -9.72 1.39
N ILE A 143 -2.73 -8.79 0.72
CA ILE A 143 -2.57 -7.35 0.99
C ILE A 143 -3.18 -7.06 2.34
N LYS A 144 -2.35 -6.67 3.30
CA LYS A 144 -2.80 -6.39 4.67
C LYS A 144 -1.92 -5.35 5.35
N LEU A 145 -2.52 -4.67 6.32
CA LEU A 145 -1.79 -3.84 7.26
C LEU A 145 -1.06 -4.72 8.27
N LEU A 146 0.26 -4.52 8.42
CA LEU A 146 1.07 -5.23 9.42
C LEU A 146 1.17 -4.47 10.72
N LYS A 147 1.37 -3.17 10.64
CA LYS A 147 1.61 -2.32 11.80
C LYS A 147 1.16 -0.90 11.51
N LYS A 148 0.65 -0.25 12.51
CA LYS A 148 0.53 1.21 12.53
C LYS A 148 0.93 1.75 13.90
N THR A 149 1.55 2.90 13.93
CA THR A 149 1.93 3.60 15.15
C THR A 149 1.48 5.05 15.10
N GLY A 150 1.29 5.61 16.28
CA GLY A 150 0.87 6.99 16.45
C GLY A 150 -0.65 7.17 16.45
N GLY A 151 -1.06 8.35 16.91
CA GLY A 151 -2.46 8.74 17.01
C GLY A 151 -3.18 8.26 18.27
N LYS A 152 -4.42 8.71 18.41
CA LYS A 152 -5.23 8.53 19.62
C LYS A 152 -5.65 7.08 19.88
N SER A 153 -5.79 6.29 18.82
CA SER A 153 -6.18 4.87 18.91
C SER A 153 -5.03 3.93 19.28
N GLY A 154 -3.80 4.46 19.44
CA GLY A 154 -2.61 3.69 19.81
C GLY A 154 -2.05 2.85 18.67
N ASP A 155 -1.17 1.93 19.03
CA ASP A 155 -0.47 1.08 18.08
C ASP A 155 -1.29 -0.16 17.73
N TYR A 156 -1.15 -0.60 16.49
CA TYR A 156 -1.70 -1.85 15.98
C TYR A 156 -0.57 -2.71 15.40
N ILE A 157 -0.59 -3.98 15.72
CA ILE A 157 0.29 -5.00 15.14
C ILE A 157 -0.61 -6.17 14.72
N ALA A 158 -0.51 -6.57 13.45
CA ALA A 158 -1.25 -7.71 12.93
C ALA A 158 -0.84 -8.99 13.67
N LYS A 159 -1.83 -9.83 13.94
CA LYS A 159 -1.57 -11.20 14.39
C LYS A 159 -1.28 -12.07 13.16
N ASP A 160 -0.33 -13.00 13.31
CA ASP A 160 -0.01 -14.01 12.28
C ASP A 160 -1.18 -14.95 12.03
#